data_03548623a765a9727832fa6da7ddaa6e
#
_entry.id   03548623a765a9727832fa6da7ddaa6e
#
_cell.length_a   1.000
_cell.length_b   1.000
_cell.length_c   1.000
_cell.angle_alpha   90.00
_cell.angle_beta   90.00
_cell.angle_gamma   90.00
#
_symmetry.space_group_name_H-M   'P 1'
#
loop_
_entity.id
_entity.type
_entity.pdbx_description
1 polymer ?
#
loop_
_entity_poly.entity_id
_entity_poly.type
_entity_poly.pdbx_seq_one_letter_code
_entity_poly.pdbx_strand_id
1 'polypeptide(L)'
;MQNLLNLTYEELEAFILSIGEAKFRAKQIFSPMHKGISPADLTNLSAKTKEKIFKNAKYSLPKIRRKLVSALDGTVKYLFELDDGNCVESVVMKYEHGTTICISSQIGCRMGCAFCASTIGGKVRDLEVCELLGQIIAAQLDLGERIDDIVMMGIGEPLDNYDNVIKFLRLVGHKDALNIGYRHISLSTCGLVDKIYRLAEEDFQITLSISLHASSDEIRNKIMPVNKKWGVDELLDACKAYFDKTGRRISFEYTLIAGENDSEENAIALAKKLNSKLRTRNSTMPIHVNLIPVNPVKERDFKKSGKDQIRKFASVLEQKGIRATVRRTLGADINASCGQLRRDEMKKEENPTTAKEQI
;
A
#
# COMPACT_ATOMS: atom_id res chain seq x y z
N MET A 1 18.02 5.39 17.98
CA MET A 1 18.13 4.00 18.45
C MET A 1 17.33 3.14 17.46
N GLN A 2 17.93 2.05 16.93
CA GLN A 2 17.33 1.20 15.91
C GLN A 2 16.16 0.38 16.49
N ASN A 3 15.04 0.28 15.75
CA ASN A 3 13.94 -0.60 16.13
C ASN A 3 14.26 -2.04 15.69
N LEU A 4 14.06 -3.01 16.59
CA LEU A 4 14.33 -4.43 16.33
C LEU A 4 13.51 -4.99 15.16
N LEU A 5 12.31 -4.49 14.93
CA LEU A 5 11.49 -4.87 13.77
C LEU A 5 12.07 -4.44 12.41
N ASN A 6 13.09 -3.59 12.39
CA ASN A 6 13.82 -3.28 11.17
C ASN A 6 14.82 -4.37 10.75
N LEU A 7 15.11 -5.32 11.65
CA LEU A 7 16.16 -6.33 11.44
C LEU A 7 15.60 -7.59 10.79
N THR A 8 16.29 -8.09 9.76
CA THR A 8 16.11 -9.46 9.29
C THR A 8 16.54 -10.44 10.36
N TYR A 9 16.25 -11.72 10.17
CA TYR A 9 16.67 -12.75 11.13
C TYR A 9 18.21 -12.77 11.30
N GLU A 10 18.95 -12.69 10.20
CA GLU A 10 20.42 -12.67 10.16
C GLU A 10 20.98 -11.38 10.80
N GLU A 11 20.37 -10.23 10.54
CA GLU A 11 20.75 -8.95 11.16
C GLU A 11 20.48 -8.97 12.68
N LEU A 12 19.36 -9.59 13.10
CA LEU A 12 19.09 -9.77 14.53
C LEU A 12 20.11 -10.70 15.19
N GLU A 13 20.51 -11.79 14.52
CA GLU A 13 21.58 -12.66 15.03
C GLU A 13 22.89 -11.88 15.22
N ALA A 14 23.28 -11.08 14.21
CA ALA A 14 24.47 -10.24 14.29
C ALA A 14 24.38 -9.21 15.43
N PHE A 15 23.22 -8.58 15.59
CA PHE A 15 22.95 -7.65 16.69
C PHE A 15 23.10 -8.34 18.06
N ILE A 16 22.49 -9.50 18.25
CA ILE A 16 22.56 -10.27 19.52
C ILE A 16 24.00 -10.65 19.86
N LEU A 17 24.79 -11.07 18.87
CA LEU A 17 26.22 -11.34 19.06
C LEU A 17 27.00 -10.08 19.43
N SER A 18 26.71 -8.93 18.80
CA SER A 18 27.39 -7.67 19.06
C SER A 18 27.22 -7.14 20.49
N ILE A 19 26.12 -7.49 21.16
CA ILE A 19 25.85 -7.14 22.55
C ILE A 19 26.36 -8.19 23.55
N GLY A 20 27.13 -9.20 23.06
CA GLY A 20 27.72 -10.25 23.87
C GLY A 20 26.69 -11.26 24.41
N GLU A 21 25.66 -11.55 23.62
CA GLU A 21 24.68 -12.60 23.91
C GLU A 21 24.80 -13.77 22.90
N ALA A 22 24.31 -14.94 23.29
CA ALA A 22 24.40 -16.13 22.46
C ALA A 22 23.43 -16.08 21.27
N LYS A 23 23.88 -16.53 20.10
CA LYS A 23 23.16 -16.49 18.80
C LYS A 23 21.72 -17.01 18.88
N PHE A 24 21.45 -18.08 19.63
CA PHE A 24 20.10 -18.66 19.75
C PHE A 24 19.05 -17.71 20.35
N ARG A 25 19.48 -16.63 21.03
CA ARG A 25 18.58 -15.59 21.55
C ARG A 25 17.80 -14.89 20.45
N ALA A 26 18.40 -14.75 19.25
CA ALA A 26 17.70 -14.18 18.11
C ALA A 26 16.41 -14.95 17.79
N LYS A 27 16.45 -16.29 17.80
CA LYS A 27 15.26 -17.13 17.59
C LYS A 27 14.19 -16.93 18.67
N GLN A 28 14.61 -16.72 19.92
CA GLN A 28 13.68 -16.49 21.04
C GLN A 28 12.94 -15.14 20.92
N ILE A 29 13.55 -14.16 20.23
CA ILE A 29 13.04 -12.79 20.10
C ILE A 29 12.26 -12.62 18.78
N PHE A 30 12.76 -13.17 17.67
CA PHE A 30 12.28 -12.88 16.33
C PHE A 30 10.80 -13.20 16.15
N SER A 31 10.36 -14.41 16.43
CA SER A 31 8.96 -14.79 16.22
C SER A 31 7.98 -14.07 17.17
N PRO A 32 8.26 -13.95 18.50
CA PRO A 32 7.38 -13.20 19.39
C PRO A 32 7.24 -11.71 18.99
N MET A 33 8.34 -11.02 18.61
CA MET A 33 8.25 -9.61 18.26
C MET A 33 7.36 -9.35 17.03
N HIS A 34 7.33 -10.27 16.05
CA HIS A 34 6.43 -10.18 14.90
C HIS A 34 4.96 -10.55 15.24
N LYS A 35 4.72 -11.11 16.43
CA LYS A 35 3.38 -11.32 17.00
C LYS A 35 2.97 -10.19 17.95
N GLY A 36 3.75 -9.11 18.00
CA GLY A 36 3.48 -7.96 18.83
C GLY A 36 3.94 -8.08 20.30
N ILE A 37 4.70 -9.12 20.64
CA ILE A 37 5.23 -9.32 21.99
C ILE A 37 6.60 -8.65 22.11
N SER A 38 6.72 -7.67 23.01
CA SER A 38 7.99 -7.00 23.26
C SER A 38 9.02 -7.97 23.84
N PRO A 39 10.30 -7.88 23.44
CA PRO A 39 11.38 -8.61 24.12
C PRO A 39 11.44 -8.33 25.62
N ALA A 40 10.94 -7.20 26.11
CA ALA A 40 10.80 -6.89 27.53
C ALA A 40 9.87 -7.87 28.27
N ASP A 41 8.85 -8.37 27.59
CA ASP A 41 7.79 -9.21 28.16
C ASP A 41 8.12 -10.72 28.06
N LEU A 42 9.22 -11.08 27.38
CA LEU A 42 9.61 -12.48 27.21
C LEU A 42 10.15 -13.07 28.52
N THR A 43 9.50 -14.11 29.03
CA THR A 43 9.89 -14.78 30.29
C THR A 43 11.14 -15.61 30.18
N ASN A 44 11.50 -16.04 28.96
CA ASN A 44 12.71 -16.84 28.67
C ASN A 44 13.98 -16.01 28.47
N LEU A 45 13.91 -14.68 28.63
CA LEU A 45 15.06 -13.79 28.63
C LEU A 45 15.37 -13.28 30.04
N SER A 46 16.66 -13.36 30.46
CA SER A 46 17.10 -12.80 31.74
C SER A 46 16.98 -11.26 31.75
N ALA A 47 16.83 -10.68 32.94
CA ALA A 47 16.81 -9.22 33.10
C ALA A 47 18.07 -8.56 32.49
N LYS A 48 19.26 -9.18 32.71
CA LYS A 48 20.52 -8.70 32.14
C LYS A 48 20.53 -8.69 30.59
N THR A 49 19.96 -9.75 29.97
CA THR A 49 19.84 -9.82 28.51
C THR A 49 18.90 -8.74 27.98
N LYS A 50 17.75 -8.52 28.64
CA LYS A 50 16.80 -7.46 28.31
C LYS A 50 17.46 -6.09 28.41
N GLU A 51 18.17 -5.80 29.50
CA GLU A 51 18.90 -4.55 29.70
C GLU A 51 19.89 -4.28 28.55
N LYS A 52 20.70 -5.29 28.18
CA LYS A 52 21.65 -5.15 27.06
C LYS A 52 20.93 -4.83 25.73
N ILE A 53 19.81 -5.52 25.46
CA ILE A 53 19.01 -5.29 24.26
C ILE A 53 18.53 -3.83 24.24
N PHE A 54 17.82 -3.38 25.28
CA PHE A 54 17.20 -2.06 25.32
C PHE A 54 18.17 -0.90 25.55
N LYS A 55 19.42 -1.16 25.95
CA LYS A 55 20.50 -0.18 25.91
C LYS A 55 20.93 0.14 24.47
N ASN A 56 20.80 -0.78 23.53
CA ASN A 56 21.33 -0.67 22.15
C ASN A 56 20.26 -0.59 21.08
N ALA A 57 19.02 -1.05 21.36
CA ALA A 57 17.92 -1.03 20.42
C ALA A 57 16.60 -0.71 21.12
N LYS A 58 15.55 -0.46 20.35
CA LYS A 58 14.18 -0.30 20.85
C LYS A 58 13.24 -1.29 20.17
N TYR A 59 12.09 -1.51 20.79
CA TYR A 59 10.94 -2.17 20.20
C TYR A 59 9.74 -1.28 20.39
N SER A 60 9.17 -0.78 19.30
CA SER A 60 7.96 0.03 19.34
C SER A 60 7.06 -0.32 18.15
N LEU A 61 5.77 -0.27 18.39
CA LEU A 61 4.71 -0.37 17.38
C LEU A 61 4.01 0.97 17.26
N PRO A 62 3.46 1.30 16.08
CA PRO A 62 2.60 2.48 15.92
C PRO A 62 1.43 2.43 16.91
N LYS A 63 1.11 3.58 17.51
CA LYS A 63 -0.01 3.72 18.44
C LYS A 63 -1.29 3.99 17.67
N ILE A 64 -2.40 3.37 18.08
CA ILE A 64 -3.71 3.69 17.52
C ILE A 64 -4.16 5.04 18.10
N ARG A 65 -4.06 6.11 17.31
CA ARG A 65 -4.55 7.44 17.68
C ARG A 65 -6.07 7.57 17.49
N ARG A 66 -6.58 6.96 16.41
CA ARG A 66 -8.02 6.92 16.12
C ARG A 66 -8.38 5.63 15.39
N LYS A 67 -9.56 5.11 15.74
CA LYS A 67 -10.18 3.95 15.09
C LYS A 67 -11.59 4.32 14.68
N LEU A 68 -11.95 4.07 13.42
CA LEU A 68 -13.31 4.20 12.91
C LEU A 68 -13.76 2.84 12.39
N VAL A 69 -14.98 2.45 12.73
CA VAL A 69 -15.59 1.20 12.29
C VAL A 69 -16.83 1.53 11.48
N SER A 70 -16.90 1.04 10.24
CA SER A 70 -18.07 1.20 9.38
C SER A 70 -19.26 0.42 9.93
N ALA A 71 -20.38 1.10 10.09
CA ALA A 71 -21.65 0.47 10.44
C ALA A 71 -22.28 -0.30 9.26
N LEU A 72 -21.82 -0.03 8.03
CA LEU A 72 -22.38 -0.62 6.81
C LEU A 72 -21.77 -1.99 6.49
N ASP A 73 -20.47 -2.16 6.72
CA ASP A 73 -19.76 -3.34 6.21
C ASP A 73 -18.62 -3.82 7.13
N GLY A 74 -18.46 -3.22 8.32
CA GLY A 74 -17.44 -3.59 9.29
C GLY A 74 -16.01 -3.21 8.90
N THR A 75 -15.80 -2.43 7.83
CA THR A 75 -14.49 -1.88 7.47
C THR A 75 -13.93 -1.06 8.63
N VAL A 76 -12.65 -1.25 8.96
CA VAL A 76 -11.99 -0.52 10.05
C VAL A 76 -10.93 0.39 9.46
N LYS A 77 -10.97 1.68 9.79
CA LYS A 77 -9.96 2.66 9.43
C LYS A 77 -9.19 3.08 10.65
N TYR A 78 -7.88 2.92 10.60
CA TYR A 78 -6.94 3.32 11.64
C TYR A 78 -6.20 4.59 11.24
N LEU A 79 -5.98 5.46 12.20
CA LEU A 79 -4.94 6.48 12.20
C LEU A 79 -3.89 6.05 13.21
N PHE A 80 -2.73 5.67 12.71
CA PHE A 80 -1.59 5.27 13.51
C PHE A 80 -0.63 6.45 13.72
N GLU A 81 -0.22 6.67 14.97
CA GLU A 81 0.82 7.61 15.36
C GLU A 81 2.16 6.88 15.45
N LEU A 82 3.17 7.43 14.79
CA LEU A 82 4.53 6.92 14.77
C LEU A 82 5.37 7.55 15.88
N ASP A 83 6.56 7.01 16.13
CA ASP A 83 7.46 7.48 17.21
C ASP A 83 7.90 8.94 17.07
N ASP A 84 7.85 9.50 15.88
CA ASP A 84 8.17 10.90 15.59
C ASP A 84 6.95 11.84 15.61
N GLY A 85 5.78 11.35 16.04
CA GLY A 85 4.53 12.09 16.09
C GLY A 85 3.79 12.20 14.75
N ASN A 86 4.39 11.78 13.65
CA ASN A 86 3.68 11.70 12.38
C ASN A 86 2.60 10.62 12.40
N CYS A 87 1.58 10.77 11.55
CA CYS A 87 0.49 9.83 11.45
C CYS A 87 0.37 9.21 10.06
N VAL A 88 -0.05 7.95 9.99
CA VAL A 88 -0.39 7.23 8.76
C VAL A 88 -1.71 6.52 8.90
N GLU A 89 -2.38 6.32 7.76
CA GLU A 89 -3.66 5.62 7.71
C GLU A 89 -3.48 4.19 7.24
N SER A 90 -4.29 3.28 7.80
CA SER A 90 -4.50 1.92 7.30
C SER A 90 -5.98 1.59 7.32
N VAL A 91 -6.41 0.74 6.41
CA VAL A 91 -7.81 0.30 6.31
C VAL A 91 -7.86 -1.21 6.31
N VAL A 92 -8.61 -1.79 7.23
CA VAL A 92 -8.88 -3.23 7.26
C VAL A 92 -10.26 -3.50 6.69
N MET A 93 -10.32 -4.41 5.75
CA MET A 93 -11.52 -4.78 5.00
C MET A 93 -11.73 -6.29 5.12
N LYS A 94 -12.97 -6.72 5.36
CA LYS A 94 -13.34 -8.12 5.41
C LYS A 94 -13.94 -8.57 4.09
N TYR A 95 -13.40 -9.64 3.54
CA TYR A 95 -13.90 -10.30 2.35
C TYR A 95 -14.23 -11.78 2.66
N GLU A 96 -14.95 -12.43 1.77
CA GLU A 96 -15.25 -13.88 1.91
C GLU A 96 -13.98 -14.75 1.95
N HIS A 97 -12.90 -14.29 1.30
CA HIS A 97 -11.61 -15.01 1.22
C HIS A 97 -10.62 -14.66 2.32
N GLY A 98 -10.97 -13.75 3.25
CA GLY A 98 -10.11 -13.37 4.37
C GLY A 98 -10.11 -11.88 4.67
N THR A 99 -9.27 -11.50 5.64
CA THR A 99 -9.11 -10.13 6.11
C THR A 99 -7.93 -9.46 5.41
N THR A 100 -8.22 -8.37 4.70
CA THR A 100 -7.23 -7.60 3.94
C THR A 100 -6.90 -6.28 4.64
N ILE A 101 -5.62 -5.94 4.77
CA ILE A 101 -5.19 -4.60 5.20
C ILE A 101 -4.60 -3.81 4.04
N CYS A 102 -5.04 -2.54 3.93
CA CYS A 102 -4.41 -1.54 3.10
C CYS A 102 -3.44 -0.73 3.96
N ILE A 103 -2.13 -0.78 3.63
CA ILE A 103 -1.08 -0.08 4.38
C ILE A 103 -0.49 1.10 3.60
N SER A 104 0.00 2.09 4.34
CA SER A 104 0.76 3.23 3.84
C SER A 104 2.26 2.89 3.75
N SER A 105 2.97 3.51 2.80
CA SER A 105 4.41 3.32 2.58
C SER A 105 5.26 4.56 2.84
N GLN A 106 4.63 5.72 2.96
CA GLN A 106 5.29 7.02 3.17
C GLN A 106 4.42 7.92 4.04
N ILE A 107 4.99 8.97 4.57
CA ILE A 107 4.27 10.10 5.13
C ILE A 107 4.13 11.16 4.05
N GLY A 108 2.91 11.28 3.48
CA GLY A 108 2.66 12.05 2.26
C GLY A 108 3.19 11.37 1.00
N CYS A 109 3.11 12.06 -0.15
CA CYS A 109 3.55 11.51 -1.44
C CYS A 109 3.98 12.65 -2.38
N ARG A 110 5.13 12.48 -3.04
CA ARG A 110 5.65 13.49 -3.99
C ARG A 110 5.22 13.28 -5.45
N MET A 111 4.45 12.23 -5.76
CA MET A 111 4.11 11.88 -7.14
C MET A 111 3.15 12.89 -7.80
N GLY A 112 2.42 13.68 -7.01
CA GLY A 112 1.62 14.80 -7.51
C GLY A 112 0.36 14.42 -8.28
N CYS A 113 -0.14 13.16 -8.16
CA CYS A 113 -1.38 12.74 -8.81
C CYS A 113 -2.53 13.69 -8.46
N ALA A 114 -3.15 14.29 -9.48
CA ALA A 114 -4.09 15.39 -9.31
C ALA A 114 -5.37 15.03 -8.54
N PHE A 115 -5.78 13.77 -8.58
CA PHE A 115 -6.98 13.26 -7.90
C PHE A 115 -6.70 12.69 -6.49
N CYS A 116 -5.43 12.65 -6.04
CA CYS A 116 -5.05 11.95 -4.81
C CYS A 116 -4.83 12.93 -3.64
N ALA A 117 -5.51 12.69 -2.52
CA ALA A 117 -5.38 13.50 -1.31
C ALA A 117 -3.97 13.41 -0.68
N SER A 118 -3.30 12.26 -0.81
CA SER A 118 -1.98 12.02 -0.22
C SER A 118 -0.86 12.92 -0.78
N THR A 119 -1.10 13.56 -1.95
CA THR A 119 -0.11 14.41 -2.61
C THR A 119 -0.18 15.89 -2.19
N ILE A 120 -1.23 16.30 -1.47
CA ILE A 120 -1.52 17.72 -1.20
C ILE A 120 -0.45 18.34 -0.27
N GLY A 121 0.05 17.59 0.70
CA GLY A 121 1.10 18.05 1.60
C GLY A 121 2.53 17.67 1.18
N GLY A 122 2.70 17.10 -0.03
CA GLY A 122 3.98 16.54 -0.45
C GLY A 122 4.42 15.32 0.36
N LYS A 123 5.68 14.90 0.18
CA LYS A 123 6.31 13.81 0.93
C LYS A 123 7.13 14.39 2.08
N VAL A 124 6.89 13.89 3.28
CA VAL A 124 7.70 14.20 4.47
C VAL A 124 8.90 13.25 4.53
N ARG A 125 8.62 11.92 4.61
CA ARG A 125 9.65 10.87 4.61
C ARG A 125 9.09 9.50 4.19
N ASP A 126 10.00 8.58 3.97
CA ASP A 126 9.69 7.17 3.82
C ASP A 126 9.34 6.55 5.17
N LEU A 127 8.48 5.53 5.17
CA LEU A 127 8.28 4.68 6.34
C LEU A 127 9.42 3.67 6.44
N GLU A 128 9.88 3.44 7.67
CA GLU A 128 10.81 2.37 7.99
C GLU A 128 10.10 1.02 7.96
N VAL A 129 10.88 -0.05 7.90
CA VAL A 129 10.38 -1.43 7.88
C VAL A 129 9.50 -1.74 9.10
N CYS A 130 9.93 -1.31 10.28
CA CYS A 130 9.18 -1.46 11.54
C CYS A 130 7.81 -0.75 11.49
N GLU A 131 7.71 0.37 10.77
CA GLU A 131 6.47 1.12 10.62
C GLU A 131 5.53 0.46 9.61
N LEU A 132 6.08 -0.17 8.54
CA LEU A 132 5.31 -0.97 7.59
C LEU A 132 4.73 -2.23 8.26
N LEU A 133 5.58 -3.01 8.95
CA LEU A 133 5.16 -4.18 9.72
C LEU A 133 4.22 -3.81 10.87
N GLY A 134 4.53 -2.70 11.54
CA GLY A 134 3.81 -2.22 12.70
C GLY A 134 2.33 -1.91 12.42
N GLN A 135 1.98 -1.40 11.23
CA GLN A 135 0.60 -1.19 10.83
C GLN A 135 -0.19 -2.51 10.85
N ILE A 136 0.42 -3.61 10.39
CA ILE A 136 -0.23 -4.92 10.34
C ILE A 136 -0.31 -5.50 11.76
N ILE A 137 0.79 -5.49 12.50
CA ILE A 137 0.87 -6.06 13.84
C ILE A 137 -0.10 -5.33 14.79
N ALA A 138 -0.11 -4.00 14.79
CA ALA A 138 -1.00 -3.21 15.63
C ALA A 138 -2.49 -3.44 15.30
N ALA A 139 -2.82 -3.57 13.99
CA ALA A 139 -4.18 -3.90 13.57
C ALA A 139 -4.60 -5.31 14.01
N GLN A 140 -3.72 -6.33 13.90
CA GLN A 140 -3.99 -7.70 14.36
C GLN A 140 -4.21 -7.76 15.87
N LEU A 141 -3.39 -7.05 16.65
CA LEU A 141 -3.53 -6.99 18.10
C LEU A 141 -4.87 -6.34 18.53
N ASP A 142 -5.27 -5.26 17.87
CA ASP A 142 -6.52 -4.56 18.17
C ASP A 142 -7.76 -5.36 17.75
N LEU A 143 -7.70 -6.05 16.62
CA LEU A 143 -8.82 -6.84 16.09
C LEU A 143 -8.93 -8.22 16.75
N GLY A 144 -7.84 -8.75 17.31
CA GLY A 144 -7.76 -10.12 17.81
C GLY A 144 -7.83 -11.19 16.71
N GLU A 145 -7.59 -10.80 15.45
CA GLU A 145 -7.67 -11.69 14.30
C GLU A 145 -6.49 -11.48 13.34
N ARG A 146 -6.19 -12.53 12.55
CA ARG A 146 -5.11 -12.50 11.58
C ARG A 146 -5.48 -11.65 10.37
N ILE A 147 -4.48 -10.98 9.81
CA ILE A 147 -4.53 -10.39 8.46
C ILE A 147 -4.03 -11.44 7.47
N ASP A 148 -4.83 -11.70 6.44
CA ASP A 148 -4.53 -12.69 5.41
C ASP A 148 -3.88 -12.07 4.17
N ASP A 149 -4.35 -10.89 3.75
CA ASP A 149 -3.92 -10.21 2.54
C ASP A 149 -3.46 -8.77 2.82
N ILE A 150 -2.48 -8.31 2.03
CA ILE A 150 -1.93 -6.96 2.12
C ILE A 150 -2.07 -6.25 0.78
N VAL A 151 -2.58 -5.02 0.79
CA VAL A 151 -2.51 -4.12 -0.36
C VAL A 151 -1.73 -2.86 0.02
N MET A 152 -0.66 -2.58 -0.71
CA MET A 152 0.14 -1.37 -0.54
C MET A 152 -0.43 -0.25 -1.41
N MET A 153 -1.62 0.24 -1.03
CA MET A 153 -2.41 1.25 -1.75
C MET A 153 -2.79 2.42 -0.84
N GLY A 154 -2.16 2.55 0.32
CA GLY A 154 -2.35 3.65 1.25
C GLY A 154 -1.58 4.91 0.83
N ILE A 155 -1.12 5.67 1.81
CA ILE A 155 -0.35 6.91 1.58
C ILE A 155 1.05 6.58 1.10
N GLY A 156 1.48 7.22 0.00
CA GLY A 156 2.83 7.09 -0.55
C GLY A 156 2.91 6.29 -1.85
N GLU A 157 4.11 6.28 -2.43
CA GLU A 157 4.50 5.45 -3.57
C GLU A 157 5.48 4.37 -3.07
N PRO A 158 5.07 3.09 -3.04
CA PRO A 158 5.91 2.03 -2.49
C PRO A 158 7.26 1.89 -3.20
N LEU A 159 7.32 2.06 -4.52
CA LEU A 159 8.58 1.97 -5.26
C LEU A 159 9.49 3.19 -5.11
N ASP A 160 8.99 4.30 -4.56
CA ASP A 160 9.82 5.45 -4.13
C ASP A 160 10.49 5.19 -2.77
N ASN A 161 9.93 4.28 -1.96
CA ASN A 161 10.49 3.75 -0.71
C ASN A 161 11.07 2.34 -0.93
N TYR A 162 11.78 2.13 -2.02
CA TYR A 162 12.10 0.82 -2.56
C TYR A 162 12.79 -0.11 -1.55
N ASP A 163 13.89 0.32 -0.96
CA ASP A 163 14.73 -0.58 -0.15
C ASP A 163 14.02 -1.03 1.15
N ASN A 164 13.26 -0.14 1.80
CA ASN A 164 12.43 -0.51 2.95
C ASN A 164 11.29 -1.44 2.55
N VAL A 165 10.65 -1.20 1.41
CA VAL A 165 9.55 -2.05 0.90
C VAL A 165 10.07 -3.45 0.55
N ILE A 166 11.22 -3.58 -0.10
CA ILE A 166 11.83 -4.88 -0.39
C ILE A 166 12.16 -5.64 0.91
N LYS A 167 12.75 -4.94 1.88
CA LYS A 167 13.05 -5.55 3.17
C LYS A 167 11.78 -5.96 3.94
N PHE A 168 10.74 -5.11 3.89
CA PHE A 168 9.41 -5.43 4.42
C PHE A 168 8.83 -6.70 3.78
N LEU A 169 8.88 -6.83 2.44
CA LEU A 169 8.38 -8.01 1.73
C LEU A 169 9.08 -9.28 2.19
N ARG A 170 10.41 -9.25 2.38
CA ARG A 170 11.17 -10.39 2.91
C ARG A 170 10.74 -10.77 4.31
N LEU A 171 10.55 -9.79 5.19
CA LEU A 171 10.18 -10.02 6.58
C LEU A 171 8.72 -10.47 6.72
N VAL A 172 7.77 -9.84 6.02
CA VAL A 172 6.35 -10.20 6.14
C VAL A 172 6.07 -11.62 5.65
N GLY A 173 6.82 -12.10 4.64
CA GLY A 173 6.75 -13.47 4.13
C GLY A 173 7.56 -14.50 4.91
N HIS A 174 8.42 -14.08 5.85
CA HIS A 174 9.26 -15.00 6.60
C HIS A 174 8.42 -15.93 7.50
N LYS A 175 8.71 -17.24 7.46
CA LYS A 175 7.95 -18.29 8.16
C LYS A 175 7.81 -18.10 9.66
N ASP A 176 8.82 -17.50 10.31
CA ASP A 176 8.86 -17.23 11.74
C ASP A 176 8.44 -15.79 12.10
N ALA A 177 8.00 -14.98 11.10
CA ALA A 177 7.44 -13.66 11.28
C ALA A 177 5.90 -13.68 11.07
N LEU A 178 5.34 -12.77 10.26
CA LEU A 178 3.89 -12.73 9.97
C LEU A 178 3.44 -13.89 9.07
N ASN A 179 4.36 -14.47 8.31
CA ASN A 179 4.12 -15.60 7.41
C ASN A 179 2.93 -15.38 6.44
N ILE A 180 2.88 -14.18 5.84
CA ILE A 180 1.92 -13.84 4.79
C ILE A 180 2.58 -14.11 3.45
N GLY A 181 2.06 -15.08 2.71
CA GLY A 181 2.63 -15.51 1.43
C GLY A 181 2.59 -14.40 0.37
N TYR A 182 3.58 -14.33 -0.50
CA TYR A 182 3.70 -13.26 -1.50
C TYR A 182 2.49 -13.14 -2.43
N ARG A 183 1.77 -14.24 -2.70
CA ARG A 183 0.54 -14.23 -3.53
C ARG A 183 -0.62 -13.48 -2.88
N HIS A 184 -0.54 -13.26 -1.57
CA HIS A 184 -1.48 -12.49 -0.77
C HIS A 184 -1.09 -11.01 -0.67
N ILE A 185 -0.06 -10.58 -1.41
CA ILE A 185 0.42 -9.20 -1.37
C ILE A 185 0.23 -8.56 -2.75
N SER A 186 -0.42 -7.40 -2.76
CA SER A 186 -0.52 -6.53 -3.93
C SER A 186 0.24 -5.24 -3.68
N LEU A 187 1.27 -4.98 -4.49
CA LEU A 187 2.03 -3.75 -4.49
C LEU A 187 1.53 -2.85 -5.61
N SER A 188 1.07 -1.65 -5.25
CA SER A 188 0.63 -0.66 -6.22
C SER A 188 1.73 0.36 -6.49
N THR A 189 1.87 0.78 -7.76
CA THR A 189 2.80 1.84 -8.16
C THR A 189 2.18 2.76 -9.20
N CYS A 190 2.53 4.03 -9.13
CA CYS A 190 2.20 5.01 -10.16
C CYS A 190 3.02 4.84 -11.47
N GLY A 191 3.96 3.89 -11.48
CA GLY A 191 4.73 3.54 -12.68
C GLY A 191 6.13 4.15 -12.69
N LEU A 192 6.93 3.93 -11.64
CA LEU A 192 8.36 4.19 -11.64
C LEU A 192 9.05 3.09 -12.45
N VAL A 193 9.22 3.30 -13.75
CA VAL A 193 9.64 2.28 -14.72
C VAL A 193 10.97 1.63 -14.35
N ASP A 194 11.97 2.41 -13.97
CA ASP A 194 13.27 1.92 -13.51
C ASP A 194 13.14 0.97 -12.31
N LYS A 195 12.21 1.26 -11.41
CA LYS A 195 11.95 0.44 -10.23
C LYS A 195 11.12 -0.81 -10.54
N ILE A 196 10.26 -0.76 -11.56
CA ILE A 196 9.53 -1.95 -12.03
C ILE A 196 10.51 -2.96 -12.61
N TYR A 197 11.48 -2.53 -13.43
CA TYR A 197 12.54 -3.42 -13.92
C TYR A 197 13.37 -4.00 -12.77
N ARG A 198 13.77 -3.17 -11.78
CA ARG A 198 14.49 -3.65 -10.60
C ARG A 198 13.67 -4.66 -9.80
N LEU A 199 12.34 -4.41 -9.63
CA LEU A 199 11.44 -5.32 -8.92
C LEU A 199 11.29 -6.67 -9.65
N ALA A 200 11.38 -6.69 -10.97
CA ALA A 200 11.35 -7.93 -11.76
C ALA A 200 12.56 -8.85 -11.49
N GLU A 201 13.68 -8.31 -11.00
CA GLU A 201 14.87 -9.09 -10.61
C GLU A 201 14.77 -9.65 -9.17
N GLU A 202 13.81 -9.16 -8.37
CA GLU A 202 13.56 -9.70 -7.03
C GLU A 202 12.70 -10.98 -7.12
N ASP A 203 12.99 -11.97 -6.28
CA ASP A 203 12.26 -13.25 -6.27
C ASP A 203 10.95 -13.17 -5.47
N PHE A 204 10.05 -12.25 -5.84
CA PHE A 204 8.75 -12.09 -5.20
C PHE A 204 7.60 -12.49 -6.12
N GLN A 205 6.73 -13.35 -5.60
CA GLN A 205 5.52 -13.79 -6.30
C GLN A 205 4.29 -12.92 -5.97
N ILE A 206 4.51 -11.60 -5.88
CA ILE A 206 3.45 -10.61 -5.57
C ILE A 206 2.58 -10.28 -6.78
N THR A 207 1.41 -9.70 -6.54
CA THR A 207 0.61 -9.04 -7.59
C THR A 207 1.09 -7.60 -7.75
N LEU A 208 1.46 -7.20 -8.98
CA LEU A 208 1.81 -5.83 -9.28
C LEU A 208 0.57 -5.07 -9.77
N SER A 209 0.17 -4.00 -9.09
CA SER A 209 -0.94 -3.13 -9.47
C SER A 209 -0.39 -1.82 -10.04
N ILE A 210 -0.73 -1.52 -11.28
CA ILE A 210 -0.24 -0.34 -12.00
C ILE A 210 -1.32 0.73 -12.03
N SER A 211 -1.07 1.85 -11.37
CA SER A 211 -1.89 3.06 -11.45
C SER A 211 -1.75 3.68 -12.85
N LEU A 212 -2.50 3.15 -13.82
CA LEU A 212 -2.45 3.61 -15.22
C LEU A 212 -3.29 4.84 -15.43
N HIS A 213 -4.57 4.80 -15.06
CA HIS A 213 -5.58 5.86 -15.01
C HIS A 213 -5.84 6.64 -16.31
N ALA A 214 -5.18 6.29 -17.39
CA ALA A 214 -5.37 6.93 -18.69
C ALA A 214 -5.11 5.98 -19.86
N SER A 215 -5.68 6.28 -21.01
CA SER A 215 -5.47 5.55 -22.26
C SER A 215 -4.36 6.14 -23.13
N SER A 216 -3.91 7.36 -22.82
CA SER A 216 -2.89 8.10 -23.58
C SER A 216 -2.04 8.98 -22.68
N ASP A 217 -0.87 9.40 -23.20
CA ASP A 217 0.02 10.33 -22.51
C ASP A 217 -0.61 11.69 -22.31
N GLU A 218 -1.42 12.16 -23.26
CA GLU A 218 -2.11 13.43 -23.15
C GLU A 218 -2.99 13.50 -21.90
N ILE A 219 -3.83 12.49 -21.70
CA ILE A 219 -4.72 12.41 -20.53
C ILE A 219 -3.88 12.17 -19.27
N ARG A 220 -2.92 11.24 -19.33
CA ARG A 220 -2.13 10.86 -18.16
C ARG A 220 -1.28 12.02 -17.65
N ASN A 221 -0.71 12.85 -18.52
CA ASN A 221 0.07 14.04 -18.15
C ASN A 221 -0.74 15.06 -17.34
N LYS A 222 -2.07 15.15 -17.56
CA LYS A 222 -2.94 16.05 -16.81
C LYS A 222 -3.18 15.59 -15.39
N ILE A 223 -3.29 14.26 -15.17
CA ILE A 223 -3.70 13.70 -13.88
C ILE A 223 -2.56 13.04 -13.11
N MET A 224 -1.45 12.63 -13.77
CA MET A 224 -0.32 11.94 -13.17
C MET A 224 1.01 12.51 -13.69
N PRO A 225 1.64 13.45 -12.98
CA PRO A 225 2.88 14.10 -13.42
C PRO A 225 4.07 13.15 -13.69
N VAL A 226 4.08 11.97 -13.07
CA VAL A 226 5.09 10.93 -13.31
C VAL A 226 5.19 10.53 -14.78
N ASN A 227 4.10 10.68 -15.55
CA ASN A 227 4.05 10.37 -16.96
C ASN A 227 4.97 11.27 -17.82
N LYS A 228 5.31 12.46 -17.33
CA LYS A 228 6.28 13.35 -18.01
C LYS A 228 7.68 12.75 -18.05
N LYS A 229 7.99 11.83 -17.11
CA LYS A 229 9.27 11.11 -17.10
C LYS A 229 9.18 9.78 -17.82
N TRP A 230 8.07 9.06 -17.67
CA TRP A 230 7.85 7.75 -18.27
C TRP A 230 6.45 7.69 -18.87
N GLY A 231 6.38 7.67 -20.20
CA GLY A 231 5.13 7.62 -20.93
C GLY A 231 4.40 6.27 -20.80
N VAL A 232 3.16 6.26 -21.26
CA VAL A 232 2.29 5.07 -21.20
C VAL A 232 2.93 3.86 -21.88
N ASP A 233 3.55 4.07 -23.06
CA ASP A 233 4.17 2.96 -23.80
C ASP A 233 5.36 2.35 -23.06
N GLU A 234 6.23 3.19 -22.52
CA GLU A 234 7.38 2.77 -21.73
C GLU A 234 6.96 2.04 -20.43
N LEU A 235 5.91 2.53 -19.79
CA LEU A 235 5.32 1.87 -18.61
C LEU A 235 4.77 0.48 -18.97
N LEU A 236 4.06 0.34 -20.08
CA LEU A 236 3.52 -0.95 -20.53
C LEU A 236 4.60 -1.92 -20.95
N ASP A 237 5.70 -1.45 -21.56
CA ASP A 237 6.87 -2.26 -21.88
C ASP A 237 7.53 -2.80 -20.60
N ALA A 238 7.67 -1.98 -19.55
CA ALA A 238 8.14 -2.43 -18.24
C ALA A 238 7.20 -3.46 -17.58
N CYS A 239 5.88 -3.26 -17.70
CA CYS A 239 4.89 -4.22 -17.22
C CYS A 239 5.03 -5.57 -17.94
N LYS A 240 5.22 -5.54 -19.26
CA LYS A 240 5.43 -6.75 -20.05
C LYS A 240 6.71 -7.46 -19.61
N ALA A 241 7.81 -6.75 -19.44
CA ALA A 241 9.08 -7.32 -18.97
C ALA A 241 8.94 -7.94 -17.57
N TYR A 242 8.23 -7.27 -16.65
CA TYR A 242 7.92 -7.83 -15.32
C TYR A 242 7.13 -9.15 -15.43
N PHE A 243 6.09 -9.18 -16.27
CA PHE A 243 5.30 -10.40 -16.48
C PHE A 243 6.14 -11.52 -17.12
N ASP A 244 6.89 -11.22 -18.15
CA ASP A 244 7.74 -12.21 -18.86
C ASP A 244 8.78 -12.83 -17.92
N LYS A 245 9.32 -12.04 -16.97
CA LYS A 245 10.31 -12.50 -15.99
C LYS A 245 9.70 -13.30 -14.84
N THR A 246 8.56 -12.83 -14.30
CA THR A 246 8.00 -13.37 -13.05
C THR A 246 6.83 -14.33 -13.27
N GLY A 247 6.17 -14.28 -14.42
CA GLY A 247 4.91 -14.97 -14.69
C GLY A 247 3.74 -14.46 -13.83
N ARG A 248 3.92 -13.33 -13.12
CA ARG A 248 2.94 -12.87 -12.13
C ARG A 248 1.93 -11.91 -12.73
N ARG A 249 0.69 -12.06 -12.25
CA ARG A 249 -0.44 -11.20 -12.65
C ARG A 249 -0.13 -9.74 -12.41
N ILE A 250 -0.50 -8.91 -13.40
CA ILE A 250 -0.56 -7.46 -13.28
C ILE A 250 -2.01 -7.02 -13.31
N SER A 251 -2.39 -6.08 -12.43
CA SER A 251 -3.67 -5.39 -12.44
C SER A 251 -3.47 -3.95 -12.84
N PHE A 252 -4.23 -3.45 -13.81
CA PHE A 252 -4.22 -2.05 -14.21
C PHE A 252 -5.34 -1.31 -13.48
N GLU A 253 -4.95 -0.43 -12.57
CA GLU A 253 -5.89 0.42 -11.85
C GLU A 253 -6.28 1.62 -12.73
N TYR A 254 -7.57 1.85 -12.89
CA TYR A 254 -8.09 2.93 -13.72
C TYR A 254 -9.14 3.73 -12.95
N THR A 255 -8.73 4.88 -12.41
CA THR A 255 -9.63 5.81 -11.73
C THR A 255 -10.50 6.52 -12.78
N LEU A 256 -11.81 6.27 -12.73
CA LEU A 256 -12.80 6.93 -13.61
C LEU A 256 -13.14 8.31 -13.07
N ILE A 257 -12.83 9.34 -13.85
CA ILE A 257 -13.04 10.75 -13.56
C ILE A 257 -14.00 11.32 -14.63
N ALA A 258 -15.16 11.80 -14.18
CA ALA A 258 -16.20 12.29 -15.07
C ALA A 258 -15.70 13.43 -15.97
N GLY A 259 -15.86 13.25 -17.28
CA GLY A 259 -15.48 14.22 -18.30
C GLY A 259 -13.99 14.29 -18.63
N GLU A 260 -13.13 13.54 -17.93
CA GLU A 260 -11.68 13.53 -18.19
C GLU A 260 -11.22 12.29 -18.94
N ASN A 261 -11.57 11.10 -18.42
CA ASN A 261 -11.05 9.82 -18.91
C ASN A 261 -12.10 8.70 -18.96
N ASP A 262 -13.37 9.01 -18.77
CA ASP A 262 -14.44 8.03 -18.61
C ASP A 262 -15.30 7.80 -19.86
N SER A 263 -14.97 8.42 -21.00
CA SER A 263 -15.75 8.27 -22.25
C SER A 263 -15.59 6.88 -22.87
N GLU A 264 -16.49 6.52 -23.78
CA GLU A 264 -16.44 5.28 -24.56
C GLU A 264 -15.17 5.21 -25.43
N GLU A 265 -14.79 6.34 -26.03
CA GLU A 265 -13.57 6.49 -26.82
C GLU A 265 -12.33 6.19 -25.98
N ASN A 266 -12.32 6.63 -24.70
CA ASN A 266 -11.24 6.32 -23.77
C ASN A 266 -11.17 4.82 -23.48
N ALA A 267 -12.31 4.13 -23.33
CA ALA A 267 -12.34 2.68 -23.11
C ALA A 267 -11.80 1.92 -24.34
N ILE A 268 -12.22 2.34 -25.56
CA ILE A 268 -11.73 1.76 -26.82
C ILE A 268 -10.22 1.99 -26.97
N ALA A 269 -9.74 3.21 -26.73
CA ALA A 269 -8.32 3.55 -26.79
C ALA A 269 -7.49 2.75 -25.78
N LEU A 270 -7.98 2.63 -24.54
CA LEU A 270 -7.36 1.81 -23.50
C LEU A 270 -7.24 0.35 -23.92
N ALA A 271 -8.35 -0.24 -24.40
CA ALA A 271 -8.38 -1.61 -24.85
C ALA A 271 -7.41 -1.86 -26.00
N LYS A 272 -7.39 -0.97 -26.99
CA LYS A 272 -6.46 -1.04 -28.12
C LYS A 272 -5.00 -0.98 -27.65
N LYS A 273 -4.68 -0.03 -26.75
CA LYS A 273 -3.34 0.16 -26.21
C LYS A 273 -2.85 -1.09 -25.44
N LEU A 274 -3.65 -1.58 -24.50
CA LEU A 274 -3.31 -2.76 -23.69
C LEU A 274 -3.17 -4.01 -24.54
N ASN A 275 -4.09 -4.26 -25.49
CA ASN A 275 -4.02 -5.42 -26.37
C ASN A 275 -2.79 -5.38 -27.29
N SER A 276 -2.49 -4.20 -27.89
CA SER A 276 -1.34 -4.08 -28.80
C SER A 276 0.02 -4.24 -28.12
N LYS A 277 0.13 -3.79 -26.87
CA LYS A 277 1.38 -3.81 -26.10
C LYS A 277 1.62 -5.13 -25.36
N LEU A 278 0.57 -5.71 -24.79
CA LEU A 278 0.68 -6.81 -23.85
C LEU A 278 0.33 -8.19 -24.46
N ARG A 279 -0.53 -8.21 -25.51
CA ARG A 279 -0.86 -9.43 -26.24
C ARG A 279 -0.03 -9.51 -27.52
N THR A 280 1.10 -10.18 -27.46
CA THR A 280 1.93 -10.49 -28.62
C THR A 280 1.77 -11.97 -28.98
N ARG A 281 2.24 -12.37 -30.20
CA ARG A 281 2.21 -13.78 -30.64
C ARG A 281 2.85 -14.75 -29.62
N ASN A 282 3.78 -14.24 -28.80
CA ASN A 282 4.54 -15.03 -27.81
C ASN A 282 4.15 -14.74 -26.35
N SER A 283 3.12 -13.93 -26.10
CA SER A 283 2.69 -13.57 -24.74
C SER A 283 1.18 -13.63 -24.62
N THR A 284 0.70 -14.49 -23.74
CA THR A 284 -0.71 -14.64 -23.38
C THR A 284 -1.02 -13.96 -22.03
N MET A 285 -0.35 -12.86 -21.75
CA MET A 285 -0.53 -12.12 -20.50
C MET A 285 -2.01 -11.82 -20.26
N PRO A 286 -2.59 -12.29 -19.13
CA PRO A 286 -3.97 -11.98 -18.79
C PRO A 286 -4.08 -10.51 -18.38
N ILE A 287 -4.85 -9.73 -19.14
CA ILE A 287 -5.07 -8.32 -18.87
C ILE A 287 -6.28 -8.17 -17.97
N HIS A 288 -6.10 -7.49 -16.85
CA HIS A 288 -7.16 -7.13 -15.91
C HIS A 288 -7.13 -5.63 -15.63
N VAL A 289 -8.28 -4.99 -15.76
CA VAL A 289 -8.47 -3.57 -15.43
C VAL A 289 -9.41 -3.46 -14.23
N ASN A 290 -8.95 -2.81 -13.18
CA ASN A 290 -9.76 -2.50 -12.00
C ASN A 290 -10.25 -1.05 -12.10
N LEU A 291 -11.53 -0.86 -12.37
CA LEU A 291 -12.16 0.44 -12.50
C LEU A 291 -12.50 1.00 -11.13
N ILE A 292 -11.95 2.16 -10.81
CA ILE A 292 -12.11 2.82 -9.51
C ILE A 292 -12.89 4.12 -9.72
N PRO A 293 -14.16 4.20 -9.35
CA PRO A 293 -14.84 5.48 -9.33
C PRO A 293 -14.09 6.46 -8.42
N VAL A 294 -13.73 7.65 -8.93
CA VAL A 294 -12.95 8.62 -8.16
C VAL A 294 -13.65 8.97 -6.84
N ASN A 295 -12.88 9.01 -5.76
CA ASN A 295 -13.37 9.51 -4.47
C ASN A 295 -13.22 11.03 -4.44
N PRO A 296 -14.29 11.80 -4.16
CA PRO A 296 -14.20 13.24 -4.05
C PRO A 296 -13.18 13.66 -2.99
N VAL A 297 -12.30 14.58 -3.34
CA VAL A 297 -11.34 15.21 -2.44
C VAL A 297 -11.73 16.68 -2.35
N LYS A 298 -11.96 17.22 -1.16
CA LYS A 298 -12.48 18.59 -0.94
C LYS A 298 -11.71 19.68 -1.70
N GLU A 299 -10.40 19.45 -1.88
CA GLU A 299 -9.49 20.39 -2.54
C GLU A 299 -9.29 20.13 -4.03
N ARG A 300 -10.11 19.26 -4.61
CA ARG A 300 -10.01 18.84 -6.02
C ARG A 300 -11.39 18.84 -6.64
N ASP A 301 -11.50 19.38 -7.84
CA ASP A 301 -12.80 19.52 -8.56
C ASP A 301 -13.21 18.27 -9.35
N PHE A 302 -12.53 17.14 -9.13
CA PHE A 302 -12.84 15.90 -9.85
C PHE A 302 -14.15 15.27 -9.37
N LYS A 303 -15.00 14.92 -10.33
CA LYS A 303 -16.33 14.35 -10.10
C LYS A 303 -16.34 12.85 -10.41
N LYS A 304 -17.12 12.12 -9.63
CA LYS A 304 -17.35 10.69 -9.84
C LYS A 304 -18.17 10.46 -11.11
N SER A 305 -17.76 9.51 -11.92
CA SER A 305 -18.51 9.07 -13.10
C SER A 305 -19.86 8.44 -12.70
N GLY A 306 -20.88 8.64 -13.52
CA GLY A 306 -22.19 8.03 -13.33
C GLY A 306 -22.15 6.50 -13.45
N LYS A 307 -23.07 5.81 -12.77
CA LYS A 307 -23.14 4.34 -12.78
C LYS A 307 -23.25 3.77 -14.19
N ASP A 308 -24.05 4.38 -15.07
CA ASP A 308 -24.23 3.91 -16.45
C ASP A 308 -22.97 4.11 -17.29
N GLN A 309 -22.26 5.21 -17.08
CA GLN A 309 -20.97 5.46 -17.73
C GLN A 309 -19.92 4.41 -17.32
N ILE A 310 -19.85 4.09 -16.02
CA ILE A 310 -18.97 3.04 -15.51
C ILE A 310 -19.30 1.67 -16.14
N ARG A 311 -20.60 1.33 -16.24
CA ARG A 311 -21.05 0.08 -16.87
C ARG A 311 -20.71 0.02 -18.35
N LYS A 312 -20.93 1.12 -19.09
CA LYS A 312 -20.56 1.23 -20.52
C LYS A 312 -19.06 1.04 -20.70
N PHE A 313 -18.25 1.73 -19.91
CA PHE A 313 -16.78 1.60 -19.95
C PHE A 313 -16.32 0.15 -19.72
N ALA A 314 -16.86 -0.51 -18.70
CA ALA A 314 -16.55 -1.91 -18.40
C ALA A 314 -16.97 -2.84 -19.55
N SER A 315 -18.20 -2.66 -20.10
CA SER A 315 -18.71 -3.46 -21.22
C SER A 315 -17.82 -3.34 -22.46
N VAL A 316 -17.34 -2.13 -22.80
CA VAL A 316 -16.42 -1.93 -23.93
C VAL A 316 -15.10 -2.70 -23.72
N LEU A 317 -14.53 -2.67 -22.52
CA LEU A 317 -13.31 -3.43 -22.22
C LEU A 317 -13.54 -4.94 -22.37
N GLU A 318 -14.68 -5.45 -21.87
CA GLU A 318 -15.04 -6.88 -21.95
C GLU A 318 -15.25 -7.32 -23.39
N GLN A 319 -15.95 -6.52 -24.22
CA GLN A 319 -16.13 -6.79 -25.67
C GLN A 319 -14.79 -6.84 -26.43
N LYS A 320 -13.76 -6.13 -25.93
CA LYS A 320 -12.40 -6.18 -26.47
C LYS A 320 -11.53 -7.26 -25.81
N GLY A 321 -12.14 -8.17 -25.02
CA GLY A 321 -11.48 -9.30 -24.40
C GLY A 321 -10.62 -8.94 -23.17
N ILE A 322 -10.84 -7.77 -22.56
CA ILE A 322 -10.15 -7.35 -21.34
C ILE A 322 -11.10 -7.55 -20.15
N ARG A 323 -10.66 -8.33 -19.17
CA ARG A 323 -11.42 -8.50 -17.92
C ARG A 323 -11.46 -7.18 -17.16
N ALA A 324 -12.64 -6.65 -16.92
CA ALA A 324 -12.85 -5.45 -16.14
C ALA A 324 -13.60 -5.78 -14.83
N THR A 325 -13.20 -5.14 -13.73
CA THR A 325 -13.92 -5.20 -12.46
C THR A 325 -14.12 -3.79 -11.94
N VAL A 326 -15.28 -3.52 -11.34
CA VAL A 326 -15.55 -2.24 -10.69
C VAL A 326 -15.31 -2.41 -9.20
N ARG A 327 -14.41 -1.61 -8.64
CA ARG A 327 -14.06 -1.66 -7.21
C ARG A 327 -15.28 -1.32 -6.36
N ARG A 328 -15.57 -2.18 -5.38
CA ARG A 328 -16.58 -1.89 -4.36
C ARG A 328 -16.10 -0.75 -3.46
N THR A 329 -17.01 0.14 -3.11
CA THR A 329 -16.74 1.18 -2.10
C THR A 329 -17.05 0.55 -0.74
N LEU A 330 -16.04 0.32 0.07
CA LEU A 330 -16.16 -0.15 1.45
C LEU A 330 -15.90 0.99 2.42
N GLY A 331 -16.54 0.98 3.59
CA GLY A 331 -16.39 2.02 4.61
C GLY A 331 -16.80 3.41 4.13
N ALA A 332 -17.87 3.51 3.33
CA ALA A 332 -18.31 4.79 2.76
C ALA A 332 -18.71 5.82 3.85
N ASP A 333 -19.29 5.34 4.95
CA ASP A 333 -19.72 6.12 6.09
C ASP A 333 -18.58 6.67 6.95
N ILE A 334 -17.40 6.04 6.88
CA ILE A 334 -16.19 6.44 7.61
C ILE A 334 -15.11 7.06 6.73
N ASN A 335 -15.43 7.40 5.48
CA ASN A 335 -14.45 7.88 4.50
C ASN A 335 -13.18 7.02 4.48
N ALA A 336 -13.34 5.69 4.26
CA ALA A 336 -12.22 4.73 4.20
C ALA A 336 -11.33 4.92 2.96
N SER A 337 -11.44 6.07 2.31
CA SER A 337 -10.65 6.50 1.16
C SER A 337 -9.37 7.23 1.59
N CYS A 338 -8.39 7.26 0.70
CA CYS A 338 -7.03 7.70 0.97
C CYS A 338 -6.91 9.08 1.64
N GLY A 339 -6.10 9.20 2.71
CA GLY A 339 -5.54 10.44 3.25
C GLY A 339 -6.47 11.38 4.01
N GLN A 340 -7.78 11.11 4.05
CA GLN A 340 -8.76 12.05 4.61
C GLN A 340 -8.63 12.23 6.13
N LEU A 341 -8.48 11.15 6.88
CA LEU A 341 -8.47 11.18 8.34
C LEU A 341 -7.22 11.89 8.88
N ARG A 342 -6.05 11.60 8.36
CA ARG A 342 -4.79 12.27 8.71
C ARG A 342 -4.91 13.78 8.58
N ARG A 343 -5.51 14.25 7.50
CA ARG A 343 -5.64 15.68 7.23
C ARG A 343 -6.56 16.39 8.21
N ASP A 344 -7.68 15.78 8.53
CA ASP A 344 -8.64 16.35 9.48
C ASP A 344 -8.03 16.48 10.89
N GLU A 345 -7.23 15.52 11.34
CA GLU A 345 -6.51 15.59 12.62
C GLU A 345 -5.43 16.70 12.62
N MET A 346 -4.65 16.84 11.55
CA MET A 346 -3.65 17.92 11.46
C MET A 346 -4.29 19.31 11.49
N LYS A 347 -5.46 19.48 10.83
CA LYS A 347 -6.20 20.76 10.87
C LYS A 347 -6.72 21.11 12.25
N LYS A 348 -7.08 20.12 13.10
CA LYS A 348 -7.51 20.35 14.49
C LYS A 348 -6.36 20.80 15.37
N GLU A 349 -5.14 20.33 15.11
CA GLU A 349 -3.94 20.77 15.84
C GLU A 349 -3.52 22.19 15.47
N GLU A 350 -3.67 22.58 14.21
CA GLU A 350 -3.41 23.93 13.73
C GLU A 350 -4.45 24.96 14.22
N ASN A 351 -5.68 24.53 14.57
CA ASN A 351 -6.77 25.36 15.07
C ASN A 351 -7.50 24.74 16.27
N PRO A 352 -6.95 24.79 17.48
CA PRO A 352 -7.59 24.20 18.67
C PRO A 352 -8.90 24.91 19.09
N THR A 353 -9.23 26.04 18.50
CA THR A 353 -10.42 26.85 18.86
C THR A 353 -11.71 26.32 18.22
N THR A 354 -11.65 25.53 17.14
CA THR A 354 -12.85 25.02 16.45
C THR A 354 -13.40 23.70 17.03
N ALA A 355 -12.74 23.13 18.03
CA ALA A 355 -13.13 21.84 18.62
C ALA A 355 -14.26 21.96 19.69
N LYS A 356 -14.69 23.18 20.05
CA LYS A 356 -15.70 23.39 21.11
C LYS A 356 -17.14 23.61 20.64
N GLU A 357 -17.39 23.63 19.33
CA GLU A 357 -18.73 23.94 18.79
C GLU A 357 -19.51 22.73 18.24
N GLN A 358 -19.04 21.51 18.46
CA GLN A 358 -19.78 20.29 18.06
C GLN A 358 -19.79 19.25 19.18
N ILE A 359 -20.40 19.62 20.34
CA ILE A 359 -20.91 18.66 21.34
C ILE A 359 -22.40 18.87 21.44
#